data_81e21da3c15c606caf3dce78f3ec1fe5
#
_entry.id   81e21da3c15c606caf3dce78f3ec1fe5
#
_cell.length_a   1.000
_cell.length_b   1.000
_cell.length_c   1.000
_cell.angle_alpha   90.00
_cell.angle_beta   90.00
_cell.angle_gamma   90.00
#
_symmetry.space_group_name_H-M   'P 1'
#
loop_
_entity.id
_entity.type
_entity.pdbx_description
1 polymer ?
#
loop_
_entity_poly.entity_id
_entity_poly.type
_entity_poly.pdbx_seq_one_letter_code
_entity_poly.pdbx_strand_id
1 'polypeptide(L)'
;MRILAVARGRWGERKVDIARSRGPKDWDIQVWTPPRALPLIIDEPEEVLPPSLPPSDLVLYLGENPSLPQLLPAIVRATGARAVLAPIDSSAWFPTGLKNQIREELLSLGVGAVFPKPHCSLTPLNCGYGRAVETYDVPLVAEYARAFGHPQLSLQIDPESKTIQRADVFRSAPCGCTYFVGEKLAGVPADRAVHEAGLFHHHYPCLASMAKEWIDDRLEDTLMHVAGFILQEEVAREVAPYRQVSYMVPGERAGEDGKV
;
A
#
# COMPACT_ATOMS: atom_id res chain seq x y z
N MET A 1 11.11 13.56 -10.34
CA MET A 1 11.77 12.40 -9.73
C MET A 1 11.91 11.27 -10.75
N ARG A 2 13.12 10.68 -10.89
CA ARG A 2 13.36 9.52 -11.76
C ARG A 2 13.20 8.24 -10.94
N ILE A 3 12.31 7.35 -11.38
CA ILE A 3 11.97 6.11 -10.67
C ILE A 3 12.29 4.92 -11.58
N LEU A 4 13.11 3.99 -11.09
CA LEU A 4 13.20 2.67 -11.68
C LEU A 4 12.24 1.74 -10.94
N ALA A 5 11.16 1.33 -11.61
CA ALA A 5 10.29 0.28 -11.11
C ALA A 5 10.85 -1.10 -11.53
N VAL A 6 11.18 -1.92 -10.56
CA VAL A 6 11.57 -3.33 -10.76
C VAL A 6 10.32 -4.16 -10.57
N ALA A 7 9.63 -4.48 -11.67
CA ALA A 7 8.30 -5.09 -11.60
C ALA A 7 8.24 -6.43 -12.35
N ARG A 8 7.74 -7.45 -11.65
CA ARG A 8 7.45 -8.78 -12.21
C ARG A 8 6.19 -9.31 -11.55
N GLY A 9 5.19 -9.67 -12.38
CA GLY A 9 3.92 -10.20 -11.96
C GLY A 9 2.80 -9.15 -11.90
N ARG A 10 1.56 -9.64 -11.81
CA ARG A 10 0.35 -8.80 -11.93
C ARG A 10 0.22 -7.75 -10.82
N TRP A 11 0.70 -8.08 -9.62
CA TRP A 11 0.68 -7.16 -8.49
C TRP A 11 1.58 -5.94 -8.73
N GLY A 12 2.82 -6.17 -9.20
CA GLY A 12 3.76 -5.12 -9.50
C GLY A 12 3.35 -4.28 -10.71
N GLU A 13 2.95 -4.95 -11.80
CA GLU A 13 2.50 -4.30 -13.04
C GLU A 13 1.34 -3.33 -12.80
N ARG A 14 0.31 -3.74 -12.03
CA ARG A 14 -0.80 -2.87 -11.66
C ARG A 14 -0.35 -1.60 -10.94
N LYS A 15 0.60 -1.71 -10.01
CA LYS A 15 1.09 -0.54 -9.26
C LYS A 15 1.87 0.41 -10.15
N VAL A 16 2.62 -0.11 -11.10
CA VAL A 16 3.30 0.71 -12.13
C VAL A 16 2.26 1.44 -12.99
N ASP A 17 1.23 0.76 -13.45
CA ASP A 17 0.17 1.36 -14.28
C ASP A 17 -0.56 2.49 -13.54
N ILE A 18 -0.87 2.28 -12.27
CA ILE A 18 -1.48 3.32 -11.43
C ILE A 18 -0.51 4.49 -11.22
N ALA A 19 0.76 4.23 -10.91
CA ALA A 19 1.76 5.27 -10.72
C ALA A 19 1.94 6.13 -12.00
N ARG A 20 1.96 5.51 -13.18
CA ARG A 20 2.06 6.19 -14.47
C ARG A 20 0.80 6.98 -14.84
N SER A 21 -0.38 6.42 -14.59
CA SER A 21 -1.65 7.03 -15.00
C SER A 21 -2.16 8.10 -14.04
N ARG A 22 -1.88 7.98 -12.74
CA ARG A 22 -2.44 8.81 -11.68
C ARG A 22 -1.41 9.58 -10.87
N GLY A 23 -0.12 9.25 -11.01
CA GLY A 23 0.97 9.93 -10.31
C GLY A 23 1.28 11.33 -10.84
N PRO A 24 2.16 12.05 -10.14
CA PRO A 24 2.69 13.33 -10.60
C PRO A 24 3.28 13.26 -12.01
N LYS A 25 2.99 14.26 -12.83
CA LYS A 25 3.35 14.26 -14.25
C LYS A 25 4.84 14.48 -14.50
N ASP A 26 5.55 15.00 -13.53
CA ASP A 26 7.00 15.21 -13.51
C ASP A 26 7.81 13.97 -13.10
N TRP A 27 7.14 12.85 -12.80
CA TRP A 27 7.83 11.59 -12.54
C TRP A 27 8.18 10.89 -13.86
N ASP A 28 9.47 10.55 -14.00
CA ASP A 28 9.96 9.66 -15.07
C ASP A 28 10.04 8.24 -14.51
N ILE A 29 9.08 7.38 -14.90
CA ILE A 29 8.98 6.01 -14.41
C ILE A 29 9.44 5.05 -15.50
N GLN A 30 10.67 4.57 -15.38
CA GLN A 30 11.23 3.49 -16.19
C GLN A 30 10.93 2.15 -15.53
N VAL A 31 10.78 1.10 -16.34
CA VAL A 31 10.48 -0.25 -15.81
C VAL A 31 11.52 -1.24 -16.30
N TRP A 32 12.10 -1.95 -15.37
CA TRP A 32 12.84 -3.16 -15.65
C TRP A 32 12.02 -4.38 -15.21
N THR A 33 11.81 -5.32 -16.13
CA THR A 33 11.14 -6.59 -15.85
C THR A 33 12.19 -7.70 -15.75
N PRO A 34 12.50 -8.17 -14.53
CA PRO A 34 13.49 -9.22 -14.31
C PRO A 34 13.14 -10.54 -15.01
N PRO A 35 14.09 -11.47 -15.20
CA PRO A 35 13.82 -12.82 -15.68
C PRO A 35 12.75 -13.53 -14.82
N ARG A 36 11.96 -14.41 -15.44
CA ARG A 36 10.91 -15.16 -14.73
C ARG A 36 11.49 -16.20 -13.77
N ALA A 37 12.53 -16.89 -14.22
CA ALA A 37 13.25 -17.88 -13.41
C ALA A 37 14.53 -17.24 -12.89
N LEU A 38 14.73 -17.34 -11.59
CA LEU A 38 15.93 -16.92 -10.88
C LEU A 38 16.43 -18.08 -10.03
N PRO A 39 17.74 -18.23 -9.84
CA PRO A 39 18.27 -19.18 -8.88
C PRO A 39 17.82 -18.78 -7.46
N LEU A 40 17.83 -19.74 -6.55
CA LEU A 40 17.44 -19.49 -5.15
C LEU A 40 18.43 -18.51 -4.48
N ILE A 41 19.70 -18.66 -4.78
CA ILE A 41 20.78 -17.77 -4.34
C ILE A 41 21.38 -17.13 -5.59
N ILE A 42 21.60 -15.83 -5.55
CA ILE A 42 22.19 -15.05 -6.63
C ILE A 42 23.57 -14.57 -6.18
N ASP A 43 24.58 -15.37 -6.49
CA ASP A 43 25.98 -15.07 -6.13
C ASP A 43 26.58 -13.98 -7.02
N GLU A 44 26.18 -13.96 -8.31
CA GLU A 44 26.66 -13.01 -9.32
C GLU A 44 25.49 -12.19 -9.89
N PRO A 45 25.07 -11.12 -9.20
CA PRO A 45 23.93 -10.28 -9.63
C PRO A 45 24.08 -9.72 -11.05
N GLU A 46 25.30 -9.48 -11.49
CA GLU A 46 25.64 -8.93 -12.80
C GLU A 46 25.22 -9.84 -13.96
N GLU A 47 25.15 -11.15 -13.75
CA GLU A 47 24.66 -12.10 -14.76
C GLU A 47 23.14 -12.01 -14.98
N VAL A 48 22.42 -11.49 -13.98
CA VAL A 48 20.95 -11.36 -14.02
C VAL A 48 20.54 -9.96 -14.49
N LEU A 49 21.34 -8.95 -14.16
CA LEU A 49 21.06 -7.57 -14.54
C LEU A 49 21.23 -7.37 -16.05
N PRO A 50 20.46 -6.45 -16.66
CA PRO A 50 20.70 -6.06 -18.04
C PRO A 50 22.04 -5.31 -18.15
N PRO A 51 22.62 -5.21 -19.33
CA PRO A 51 23.91 -4.52 -19.56
C PRO A 51 23.93 -3.07 -19.07
N SER A 52 22.76 -2.43 -18.97
CA SER A 52 22.60 -1.11 -18.38
C SER A 52 21.20 -0.93 -17.79
N LEU A 53 21.14 -0.21 -16.67
CA LEU A 53 19.90 0.28 -16.07
C LEU A 53 19.87 1.82 -16.14
N PRO A 54 18.71 2.45 -16.28
CA PRO A 54 18.62 3.91 -16.36
C PRO A 54 19.02 4.53 -15.01
N PRO A 55 19.77 5.67 -15.02
CA PRO A 55 20.03 6.44 -13.81
C PRO A 55 18.73 6.84 -13.12
N SER A 56 18.62 6.59 -11.81
CA SER A 56 17.38 6.78 -11.07
C SER A 56 17.64 7.41 -9.72
N ASP A 57 16.64 8.11 -9.18
CA ASP A 57 16.69 8.68 -7.83
C ASP A 57 16.13 7.69 -6.79
N LEU A 58 15.07 6.96 -7.19
CA LEU A 58 14.36 5.97 -6.38
C LEU A 58 14.24 4.64 -7.13
N VAL A 59 14.56 3.53 -6.48
CA VAL A 59 14.17 2.18 -6.91
C VAL A 59 12.85 1.81 -6.23
N LEU A 60 11.82 1.58 -7.03
CA LEU A 60 10.53 1.05 -6.59
C LEU A 60 10.50 -0.46 -6.87
N TYR A 61 10.71 -1.27 -5.85
CA TYR A 61 10.74 -2.73 -5.97
C TYR A 61 9.33 -3.31 -5.88
N LEU A 62 8.90 -4.01 -6.92
CA LEU A 62 7.55 -4.59 -7.05
C LEU A 62 7.62 -6.03 -7.61
N GLY A 63 8.50 -6.86 -7.07
CA GLY A 63 8.69 -8.24 -7.52
C GLY A 63 7.89 -9.27 -6.73
N GLU A 64 7.41 -10.30 -7.41
CA GLU A 64 6.67 -11.43 -6.84
C GLU A 64 7.54 -12.71 -6.74
N ASN A 65 8.85 -12.57 -6.57
CA ASN A 65 9.79 -13.69 -6.52
C ASN A 65 10.73 -13.54 -5.30
N PRO A 66 10.87 -14.57 -4.44
CA PRO A 66 11.66 -14.47 -3.20
C PRO A 66 13.17 -14.29 -3.40
N SER A 67 13.71 -14.64 -4.56
CA SER A 67 15.13 -14.44 -4.86
C SER A 67 15.43 -13.02 -5.37
N LEU A 68 14.46 -12.37 -5.99
CA LEU A 68 14.64 -11.09 -6.67
C LEU A 68 15.13 -9.96 -5.76
N PRO A 69 14.76 -9.86 -4.45
CA PRO A 69 15.27 -8.83 -3.56
C PRO A 69 16.80 -8.83 -3.42
N GLN A 70 17.47 -9.97 -3.64
CA GLN A 70 18.92 -10.08 -3.58
C GLN A 70 19.64 -9.19 -4.61
N LEU A 71 18.94 -8.77 -5.67
CA LEU A 71 19.47 -7.88 -6.69
C LEU A 71 19.46 -6.40 -6.28
N LEU A 72 18.73 -6.00 -5.23
CA LEU A 72 18.54 -4.60 -4.87
C LEU A 72 19.85 -3.83 -4.67
N PRO A 73 20.88 -4.36 -3.96
CA PRO A 73 22.15 -3.66 -3.81
C PRO A 73 22.87 -3.43 -5.15
N ALA A 74 22.87 -4.43 -6.04
CA ALA A 74 23.48 -4.30 -7.36
C ALA A 74 22.71 -3.32 -8.27
N ILE A 75 21.38 -3.34 -8.22
CA ILE A 75 20.53 -2.37 -8.93
C ILE A 75 20.83 -0.94 -8.47
N VAL A 76 20.96 -0.72 -7.18
CA VAL A 76 21.30 0.59 -6.62
C VAL A 76 22.67 1.07 -7.09
N ARG A 77 23.69 0.19 -7.10
CA ARG A 77 25.02 0.52 -7.65
C ARG A 77 24.96 0.88 -9.13
N ALA A 78 24.18 0.12 -9.92
CA ALA A 78 24.07 0.31 -11.36
C ALA A 78 23.30 1.59 -11.75
N THR A 79 22.32 1.99 -10.94
CA THR A 79 21.43 3.14 -11.22
C THR A 79 21.85 4.43 -10.55
N GLY A 80 22.69 4.36 -9.50
CA GLY A 80 23.02 5.48 -8.62
C GLY A 80 21.83 5.96 -7.76
N ALA A 81 20.84 5.09 -7.54
CA ALA A 81 19.67 5.42 -6.74
C ALA A 81 20.04 5.68 -5.27
N ARG A 82 19.41 6.71 -4.68
CA ARG A 82 19.65 7.14 -3.30
C ARG A 82 18.62 6.61 -2.32
N ALA A 83 17.56 6.00 -2.82
CA ALA A 83 16.50 5.42 -2.01
C ALA A 83 15.91 4.16 -2.66
N VAL A 84 15.42 3.26 -1.80
CA VAL A 84 14.67 2.06 -2.19
C VAL A 84 13.33 2.06 -1.45
N LEU A 85 12.25 1.89 -2.19
CA LEU A 85 10.93 1.57 -1.67
C LEU A 85 10.59 0.14 -2.06
N ALA A 86 10.55 -0.77 -1.09
CA ALA A 86 10.35 -2.19 -1.30
C ALA A 86 9.18 -2.72 -0.48
N PRO A 87 7.93 -2.51 -0.92
CA PRO A 87 6.74 -2.92 -0.19
C PRO A 87 6.59 -4.45 -0.14
N ILE A 88 5.99 -4.92 0.96
CA ILE A 88 5.79 -6.35 1.25
C ILE A 88 4.29 -6.61 1.37
N ASP A 89 3.65 -6.98 0.26
CA ASP A 89 2.25 -7.42 0.24
C ASP A 89 2.11 -8.96 0.29
N SER A 90 3.24 -9.66 0.41
CA SER A 90 3.36 -11.09 0.72
C SER A 90 4.74 -11.38 1.27
N SER A 91 4.82 -11.98 2.46
CA SER A 91 6.09 -12.42 3.05
C SER A 91 6.76 -13.56 2.25
N ALA A 92 5.99 -14.28 1.43
CA ALA A 92 6.54 -15.27 0.51
C ALA A 92 7.38 -14.64 -0.61
N TRP A 93 7.13 -13.39 -0.99
CA TRP A 93 7.90 -12.68 -2.02
C TRP A 93 9.10 -11.93 -1.46
N PHE A 94 9.07 -11.60 -0.17
CA PHE A 94 10.17 -10.92 0.51
C PHE A 94 10.26 -11.41 1.97
N PRO A 95 10.96 -12.54 2.21
CA PRO A 95 11.11 -13.10 3.55
C PRO A 95 11.77 -12.13 4.52
N THR A 96 11.34 -12.15 5.80
CA THR A 96 11.81 -11.21 6.82
C THR A 96 13.33 -11.28 7.05
N GLY A 97 13.93 -12.46 7.02
CA GLY A 97 15.38 -12.60 7.16
C GLY A 97 16.13 -11.88 6.03
N LEU A 98 15.69 -12.10 4.78
CA LEU A 98 16.26 -11.44 3.61
C LEU A 98 16.05 -9.93 3.66
N LYS A 99 14.86 -9.47 4.10
CA LYS A 99 14.59 -8.03 4.29
C LYS A 99 15.63 -7.38 5.20
N ASN A 100 15.94 -7.99 6.33
CA ASN A 100 16.91 -7.45 7.27
C ASN A 100 18.32 -7.39 6.67
N GLN A 101 18.75 -8.45 6.01
CA GLN A 101 20.03 -8.49 5.31
C GLN A 101 20.14 -7.40 4.24
N ILE A 102 19.13 -7.26 3.38
CA ILE A 102 19.11 -6.24 2.32
C ILE A 102 19.07 -4.83 2.91
N ARG A 103 18.33 -4.61 4.01
CA ARG A 103 18.30 -3.32 4.72
C ARG A 103 19.70 -2.92 5.19
N GLU A 104 20.42 -3.83 5.82
CA GLU A 104 21.80 -3.59 6.29
C GLU A 104 22.77 -3.31 5.14
N GLU A 105 22.67 -4.06 4.06
CA GLU A 105 23.52 -3.87 2.89
C GLU A 105 23.25 -2.51 2.21
N LEU A 106 21.99 -2.13 2.00
CA LEU A 106 21.63 -0.83 1.45
C LEU A 106 22.07 0.33 2.35
N LEU A 107 21.96 0.16 3.66
CA LEU A 107 22.43 1.14 4.63
C LEU A 107 23.96 1.31 4.54
N SER A 108 24.71 0.22 4.37
CA SER A 108 26.17 0.28 4.18
C SER A 108 26.59 1.01 2.90
N LEU A 109 25.70 1.05 1.90
CA LEU A 109 25.87 1.82 0.66
C LEU A 109 25.41 3.29 0.79
N GLY A 110 24.95 3.71 1.97
CA GLY A 110 24.42 5.05 2.19
C GLY A 110 23.04 5.28 1.56
N VAL A 111 22.29 4.23 1.30
CA VAL A 111 20.98 4.26 0.62
C VAL A 111 19.86 4.06 1.63
N GLY A 112 18.92 5.01 1.68
CA GLY A 112 17.72 4.89 2.51
C GLY A 112 16.75 3.85 1.94
N ALA A 113 16.28 2.92 2.79
CA ALA A 113 15.35 1.87 2.35
C ALA A 113 14.13 1.76 3.27
N VAL A 114 12.94 1.70 2.67
CA VAL A 114 11.66 1.59 3.37
C VAL A 114 10.88 0.37 2.87
N PHE A 115 10.34 -0.42 3.81
CA PHE A 115 9.69 -1.71 3.54
C PHE A 115 8.27 -1.72 4.12
N PRO A 116 7.31 -0.97 3.54
CA PRO A 116 5.94 -0.94 4.06
C PRO A 116 5.25 -2.31 3.93
N LYS A 117 4.56 -2.70 4.99
CA LYS A 117 3.80 -3.95 5.05
C LYS A 117 2.42 -3.70 5.67
N PRO A 118 1.34 -3.71 4.86
CA PRO A 118 1.30 -3.74 3.39
C PRO A 118 1.73 -2.41 2.73
N HIS A 119 1.84 -2.36 1.39
CA HIS A 119 2.25 -1.14 0.67
C HIS A 119 1.35 0.07 0.98
N CYS A 120 0.03 -0.16 1.11
CA CYS A 120 -0.93 0.88 1.44
C CYS A 120 -0.87 1.36 2.91
N SER A 121 0.06 0.87 3.73
CA SER A 121 0.34 1.44 5.05
C SER A 121 1.31 2.63 5.01
N LEU A 122 1.94 2.90 3.84
CA LEU A 122 2.96 3.92 3.69
C LEU A 122 2.38 5.33 3.81
N THR A 123 2.93 6.14 4.72
CA THR A 123 2.70 7.59 4.81
C THR A 123 4.01 8.34 4.55
N PRO A 124 4.04 9.67 4.41
CA PRO A 124 5.30 10.41 4.31
C PRO A 124 6.25 10.31 5.51
N LEU A 125 5.78 9.81 6.66
CA LEU A 125 6.54 9.79 7.92
C LEU A 125 6.77 8.38 8.47
N ASN A 126 5.89 7.44 8.15
CA ASN A 126 5.91 6.09 8.72
C ASN A 126 5.28 5.06 7.77
N CYS A 127 5.44 3.79 8.10
CA CYS A 127 4.76 2.68 7.45
C CYS A 127 4.52 1.55 8.45
N GLY A 128 3.67 0.59 8.07
CA GLY A 128 3.26 -0.52 8.92
C GLY A 128 1.85 -0.36 9.47
N TYR A 129 1.38 -1.36 10.22
CA TYR A 129 0.05 -1.39 10.80
C TYR A 129 0.10 -1.92 12.24
N GLY A 130 -0.85 -1.51 13.07
CA GLY A 130 -0.92 -1.91 14.47
C GLY A 130 0.35 -1.49 15.23
N ARG A 131 1.00 -2.46 15.88
CA ARG A 131 2.24 -2.25 16.63
C ARG A 131 3.50 -2.32 15.78
N ALA A 132 3.38 -2.77 14.53
CA ALA A 132 4.50 -2.84 13.59
C ALA A 132 4.73 -1.51 12.83
N VAL A 133 4.18 -0.40 13.32
CA VAL A 133 4.43 0.92 12.72
C VAL A 133 5.87 1.35 13.02
N GLU A 134 6.62 1.64 11.96
CA GLU A 134 7.98 2.19 12.03
C GLU A 134 8.06 3.54 11.33
N THR A 135 8.79 4.50 11.93
CA THR A 135 9.09 5.80 11.31
C THR A 135 10.32 5.69 10.42
N TYR A 136 10.42 6.55 9.42
CA TYR A 136 11.58 6.63 8.54
C TYR A 136 11.88 8.09 8.16
N ASP A 137 13.14 8.34 7.79
CA ASP A 137 13.60 9.62 7.23
C ASP A 137 14.29 9.38 5.89
N VAL A 138 13.48 9.20 4.84
CA VAL A 138 13.92 8.99 3.46
C VAL A 138 13.12 9.92 2.54
N PRO A 139 13.63 11.12 2.22
CA PRO A 139 12.86 12.15 1.52
C PRO A 139 12.24 11.73 0.19
N LEU A 140 12.95 10.93 -0.61
CA LEU A 140 12.43 10.41 -1.89
C LEU A 140 11.26 9.44 -1.71
N VAL A 141 11.28 8.62 -0.65
CA VAL A 141 10.14 7.77 -0.31
C VAL A 141 8.99 8.61 0.25
N ALA A 142 9.28 9.62 1.07
CA ALA A 142 8.26 10.56 1.56
C ALA A 142 7.59 11.33 0.41
N GLU A 143 8.35 11.69 -0.64
CA GLU A 143 7.80 12.29 -1.86
C GLU A 143 6.83 11.34 -2.58
N TYR A 144 7.24 10.07 -2.78
CA TYR A 144 6.35 9.04 -3.34
C TYR A 144 5.10 8.85 -2.49
N ALA A 145 5.25 8.82 -1.18
CA ALA A 145 4.18 8.59 -0.21
C ALA A 145 3.16 9.74 -0.13
N ARG A 146 3.42 10.92 -0.70
CA ARG A 146 2.40 11.98 -0.84
C ARG A 146 1.34 11.64 -1.87
N ALA A 147 1.70 10.88 -2.91
CA ALA A 147 0.79 10.46 -3.97
C ALA A 147 0.17 9.08 -3.73
N PHE A 148 0.97 8.13 -3.22
CA PHE A 148 0.58 6.73 -3.08
C PHE A 148 1.00 6.15 -1.73
N GLY A 149 0.07 5.44 -1.09
CA GLY A 149 0.32 4.80 0.19
C GLY A 149 -0.96 4.65 1.00
N HIS A 150 -0.93 5.10 2.26
CA HIS A 150 -2.11 5.12 3.11
C HIS A 150 -3.18 6.00 2.47
N PRO A 151 -4.38 5.44 2.19
CA PRO A 151 -5.47 6.21 1.59
C PRO A 151 -5.73 7.51 2.33
N GLN A 152 -6.00 8.57 1.57
CA GLN A 152 -6.49 9.84 2.08
C GLN A 152 -7.53 10.36 1.11
N LEU A 153 -8.75 10.52 1.60
CA LEU A 153 -9.88 10.99 0.82
C LEU A 153 -10.74 11.96 1.65
N SER A 154 -11.63 12.69 1.00
CA SER A 154 -12.68 13.44 1.64
C SER A 154 -14.01 13.04 1.02
N LEU A 155 -15.03 12.90 1.86
CA LEU A 155 -16.38 12.53 1.44
C LEU A 155 -17.30 13.75 1.50
N GLN A 156 -17.86 14.11 0.35
CA GLN A 156 -18.94 15.09 0.29
C GLN A 156 -20.23 14.38 0.65
N ILE A 157 -20.79 14.73 1.81
CA ILE A 157 -21.99 14.09 2.38
C ILE A 157 -23.10 15.12 2.45
N ASP A 158 -24.25 14.79 1.89
CA ASP A 158 -25.45 15.61 1.99
C ASP A 158 -25.90 15.70 3.45
N PRO A 159 -26.07 16.90 4.00
CA PRO A 159 -26.38 17.07 5.43
C PRO A 159 -27.77 16.62 5.83
N GLU A 160 -28.74 16.59 4.91
CA GLU A 160 -30.11 16.19 5.18
C GLU A 160 -30.29 14.68 5.05
N SER A 161 -29.93 14.12 3.89
CA SER A 161 -30.08 12.69 3.60
C SER A 161 -29.01 11.83 4.22
N LYS A 162 -27.90 12.40 4.70
CA LYS A 162 -26.70 11.70 5.20
C LYS A 162 -26.10 10.74 4.15
N THR A 163 -26.28 11.05 2.86
CA THR A 163 -25.82 10.21 1.75
C THR A 163 -24.56 10.80 1.14
N ILE A 164 -23.58 9.95 0.84
CA ILE A 164 -22.33 10.34 0.18
C ILE A 164 -22.64 10.72 -1.27
N GLN A 165 -22.29 11.94 -1.67
CA GLN A 165 -22.44 12.43 -3.03
C GLN A 165 -21.21 12.13 -3.88
N ARG A 166 -20.01 12.30 -3.30
CA ARG A 166 -18.72 12.14 -3.99
C ARG A 166 -17.60 11.89 -3.00
N ALA A 167 -16.57 11.19 -3.47
CA ALA A 167 -15.28 11.08 -2.81
C ALA A 167 -14.19 11.81 -3.61
N ASP A 168 -13.45 12.68 -2.97
CA ASP A 168 -12.24 13.32 -3.50
C ASP A 168 -11.01 12.60 -2.94
N VAL A 169 -10.21 11.96 -3.81
CA VAL A 169 -9.04 11.17 -3.40
C VAL A 169 -7.79 12.02 -3.50
N PHE A 170 -7.13 12.29 -2.38
CA PHE A 170 -5.87 13.05 -2.30
C PHE A 170 -4.64 12.15 -2.36
N ARG A 171 -4.71 10.98 -1.74
CA ARG A 171 -3.69 9.93 -1.80
C ARG A 171 -4.36 8.57 -1.95
N SER A 172 -3.92 7.81 -2.95
CA SER A 172 -4.49 6.49 -3.21
C SER A 172 -3.62 5.38 -2.66
N ALA A 173 -4.25 4.27 -2.28
CA ALA A 173 -3.56 2.99 -2.22
C ALA A 173 -2.83 2.74 -3.54
N PRO A 174 -1.58 2.22 -3.54
CA PRO A 174 -0.76 2.10 -4.75
C PRO A 174 -1.34 1.19 -5.84
N CYS A 175 -2.27 0.31 -5.47
CA CYS A 175 -3.01 -0.53 -6.42
C CYS A 175 -4.18 0.20 -7.11
N GLY A 176 -4.55 1.42 -6.67
CA GLY A 176 -5.68 2.19 -7.20
C GLY A 176 -7.03 1.90 -6.52
N CYS A 177 -7.07 1.03 -5.51
CA CYS A 177 -8.30 0.62 -4.82
C CYS A 177 -9.08 1.82 -4.25
N THR A 178 -8.40 2.85 -3.74
CA THR A 178 -9.05 4.04 -3.17
C THR A 178 -9.94 4.76 -4.18
N TYR A 179 -9.50 4.87 -5.44
CA TYR A 179 -10.33 5.47 -6.50
C TYR A 179 -11.59 4.64 -6.76
N PHE A 180 -11.43 3.32 -6.87
CA PHE A 180 -12.56 2.42 -7.10
C PHE A 180 -13.58 2.47 -5.96
N VAL A 181 -13.12 2.40 -4.70
CA VAL A 181 -14.01 2.46 -3.55
C VAL A 181 -14.65 3.83 -3.43
N GLY A 182 -13.91 4.91 -3.65
CA GLY A 182 -14.44 6.27 -3.65
C GLY A 182 -15.59 6.46 -4.64
N GLU A 183 -15.45 5.96 -5.87
CA GLU A 183 -16.51 5.97 -6.88
C GLU A 183 -17.76 5.16 -6.44
N LYS A 184 -17.55 3.99 -5.83
CA LYS A 184 -18.63 3.10 -5.38
C LYS A 184 -19.36 3.60 -4.14
N LEU A 185 -18.74 4.47 -3.34
CA LEU A 185 -19.38 5.05 -2.16
C LEU A 185 -20.42 6.13 -2.52
N ALA A 186 -20.44 6.65 -3.74
CA ALA A 186 -21.48 7.59 -4.17
C ALA A 186 -22.87 6.94 -4.09
N GLY A 187 -23.80 7.60 -3.41
CA GLY A 187 -25.15 7.11 -3.12
C GLY A 187 -25.25 6.23 -1.87
N VAL A 188 -24.14 5.93 -1.19
CA VAL A 188 -24.16 5.13 0.04
C VAL A 188 -24.45 6.02 1.24
N PRO A 189 -25.39 5.63 2.15
CA PRO A 189 -25.61 6.32 3.42
C PRO A 189 -24.36 6.26 4.33
N ALA A 190 -24.10 7.33 5.08
CA ALA A 190 -22.92 7.48 5.92
C ALA A 190 -22.79 6.39 7.02
N ASP A 191 -23.92 5.91 7.55
CA ASP A 191 -23.97 4.84 8.56
C ASP A 191 -23.53 3.48 8.00
N ARG A 192 -23.69 3.25 6.70
CA ARG A 192 -23.27 2.02 6.01
C ARG A 192 -21.90 2.12 5.34
N ALA A 193 -21.36 3.31 5.17
CA ALA A 193 -20.22 3.58 4.32
C ALA A 193 -18.96 2.76 4.70
N VAL A 194 -18.70 2.58 5.99
CA VAL A 194 -17.53 1.80 6.47
C VAL A 194 -17.66 0.33 6.08
N HIS A 195 -18.85 -0.25 6.25
CA HIS A 195 -19.11 -1.63 5.87
C HIS A 195 -19.01 -1.82 4.34
N GLU A 196 -19.67 -0.93 3.58
CA GLU A 196 -19.66 -0.99 2.12
C GLU A 196 -18.23 -0.78 1.56
N ALA A 197 -17.44 0.12 2.16
CA ALA A 197 -16.04 0.29 1.77
C ALA A 197 -15.23 -1.01 1.91
N GLY A 198 -15.43 -1.78 2.98
CA GLY A 198 -14.84 -3.10 3.16
C GLY A 198 -15.28 -4.09 2.07
N LEU A 199 -16.58 -4.16 1.77
CA LEU A 199 -17.10 -5.02 0.72
C LEU A 199 -16.54 -4.63 -0.67
N PHE A 200 -16.51 -3.35 -1.00
CA PHE A 200 -15.93 -2.88 -2.26
C PHE A 200 -14.44 -3.16 -2.35
N HIS A 201 -13.70 -3.03 -1.24
CA HIS A 201 -12.30 -3.42 -1.19
C HIS A 201 -12.11 -4.91 -1.55
N HIS A 202 -12.96 -5.79 -1.01
CA HIS A 202 -12.90 -7.24 -1.34
C HIS A 202 -13.23 -7.53 -2.82
N HIS A 203 -14.06 -6.72 -3.45
CA HIS A 203 -14.36 -6.85 -4.88
C HIS A 203 -13.27 -6.27 -5.79
N TYR A 204 -12.34 -5.48 -5.25
CA TYR A 204 -11.22 -4.93 -5.99
C TYR A 204 -10.04 -5.91 -6.01
N PRO A 205 -9.41 -6.17 -7.16
CA PRO A 205 -8.27 -7.09 -7.23
C PRO A 205 -7.00 -6.42 -6.67
N CYS A 206 -6.93 -6.28 -5.35
CA CYS A 206 -5.80 -5.70 -4.61
C CYS A 206 -4.51 -6.51 -4.83
N LEU A 207 -4.61 -7.86 -4.89
CA LEU A 207 -3.52 -8.81 -5.08
C LEU A 207 -2.51 -8.89 -3.91
N ALA A 208 -2.80 -8.27 -2.77
CA ALA A 208 -2.07 -8.55 -1.53
C ALA A 208 -2.39 -9.98 -1.05
N SER A 209 -1.48 -10.56 -0.29
CA SER A 209 -1.58 -11.96 0.15
C SER A 209 -2.83 -12.21 1.00
N MET A 210 -3.50 -13.33 0.71
CA MET A 210 -4.56 -13.93 1.52
C MET A 210 -4.04 -15.02 2.49
N ALA A 211 -2.74 -15.30 2.48
CA ALA A 211 -2.14 -16.16 3.47
C ALA A 211 -2.13 -15.45 4.82
N LYS A 212 -2.49 -16.17 5.88
CA LYS A 212 -2.35 -15.66 7.25
C LYS A 212 -0.87 -15.54 7.61
N GLU A 213 -0.54 -14.43 8.22
CA GLU A 213 0.81 -14.16 8.72
C GLU A 213 0.76 -13.20 9.92
N TRP A 214 1.80 -13.23 10.73
CA TRP A 214 1.92 -12.27 11.82
C TRP A 214 2.18 -10.87 11.26
N ILE A 215 1.27 -9.95 11.56
CA ILE A 215 1.36 -8.54 11.22
C ILE A 215 2.21 -7.83 12.26
N ASP A 216 1.92 -8.12 13.54
CA ASP A 216 2.72 -7.70 14.70
C ASP A 216 2.72 -8.80 15.76
N ASP A 217 3.14 -8.52 17.02
CA ASP A 217 3.23 -9.47 18.12
C ASP A 217 1.88 -9.97 18.66
N ARG A 218 0.75 -9.41 18.21
CA ARG A 218 -0.61 -9.73 18.68
C ARG A 218 -1.64 -9.93 17.58
N LEU A 219 -1.33 -9.51 16.36
CA LEU A 219 -2.25 -9.58 15.24
C LEU A 219 -1.74 -10.58 14.21
N GLU A 220 -2.47 -11.69 14.05
CA GLU A 220 -2.33 -12.62 12.92
C GLU A 220 -3.50 -12.41 11.96
N ASP A 221 -3.23 -12.00 10.74
CA ASP A 221 -4.25 -11.81 9.71
C ASP A 221 -3.63 -11.87 8.30
N THR A 222 -4.43 -11.66 7.27
CA THR A 222 -3.96 -11.55 5.90
C THR A 222 -3.62 -10.09 5.57
N LEU A 223 -2.62 -9.87 4.71
CA LEU A 223 -2.27 -8.50 4.30
C LEU A 223 -3.39 -7.84 3.48
N MET A 224 -4.23 -8.64 2.81
CA MET A 224 -5.41 -8.12 2.13
C MET A 224 -6.45 -7.58 3.12
N HIS A 225 -6.71 -8.25 4.25
CA HIS A 225 -7.62 -7.75 5.28
C HIS A 225 -7.07 -6.47 5.92
N VAL A 226 -5.78 -6.45 6.26
CA VAL A 226 -5.12 -5.25 6.81
C VAL A 226 -5.26 -4.07 5.84
N ALA A 227 -5.09 -4.29 4.54
CA ALA A 227 -5.31 -3.26 3.54
C ALA A 227 -6.76 -2.75 3.51
N GLY A 228 -7.72 -3.64 3.74
CA GLY A 228 -9.15 -3.30 3.90
C GLY A 228 -9.40 -2.47 5.16
N PHE A 229 -8.82 -2.84 6.30
CA PHE A 229 -8.94 -2.09 7.55
C PHE A 229 -8.40 -0.67 7.42
N ILE A 230 -7.22 -0.50 6.81
CA ILE A 230 -6.62 0.81 6.54
C ILE A 230 -7.58 1.71 5.76
N LEU A 231 -8.24 1.19 4.73
CA LEU A 231 -9.22 1.94 3.95
C LEU A 231 -10.50 2.23 4.74
N GLN A 232 -11.00 1.26 5.49
CA GLN A 232 -12.19 1.42 6.33
C GLN A 232 -11.98 2.45 7.44
N GLU A 233 -10.80 2.50 8.05
CA GLU A 233 -10.42 3.49 9.06
C GLU A 233 -10.47 4.91 8.48
N GLU A 234 -9.98 5.10 7.24
CA GLU A 234 -10.08 6.39 6.55
C GLU A 234 -11.53 6.80 6.29
N VAL A 235 -12.36 5.89 5.75
CA VAL A 235 -13.78 6.15 5.53
C VAL A 235 -14.50 6.41 6.85
N ALA A 236 -14.18 5.65 7.92
CA ALA A 236 -14.79 5.83 9.23
C ALA A 236 -14.54 7.24 9.81
N ARG A 237 -13.35 7.79 9.60
CA ARG A 237 -12.98 9.14 10.02
C ARG A 237 -13.83 10.20 9.31
N GLU A 238 -13.99 10.05 8.00
CA GLU A 238 -14.77 10.99 7.18
C GLU A 238 -16.26 10.99 7.52
N VAL A 239 -16.83 9.81 7.79
CA VAL A 239 -18.28 9.70 8.11
C VAL A 239 -18.60 9.92 9.59
N ALA A 240 -17.60 9.98 10.49
CA ALA A 240 -17.82 10.11 11.92
C ALA A 240 -18.79 11.24 12.33
N PRO A 241 -18.73 12.45 11.74
CA PRO A 241 -19.66 13.54 12.08
C PRO A 241 -21.12 13.28 11.69
N TYR A 242 -21.35 12.34 10.76
CA TYR A 242 -22.69 12.07 10.20
C TYR A 242 -23.32 10.79 10.73
N ARG A 243 -22.55 9.96 11.44
CA ARG A 243 -23.07 8.72 12.04
C ARG A 243 -23.92 9.05 13.26
N GLN A 244 -25.10 8.48 13.32
CA GLN A 244 -25.89 8.49 14.56
C GLN A 244 -25.21 7.52 15.53
N VAL A 245 -24.64 8.05 16.60
CA VAL A 245 -24.17 7.23 17.72
C VAL A 245 -25.40 6.90 18.55
N SER A 246 -25.97 5.71 18.35
CA SER A 246 -26.97 5.18 19.26
C SER A 246 -26.24 4.67 20.51
N TYR A 247 -26.25 5.44 21.57
CA TYR A 247 -25.86 4.94 22.88
C TYR A 247 -26.98 4.02 23.38
N MET A 248 -26.75 2.73 23.36
CA MET A 248 -27.59 1.82 24.17
C MET A 248 -27.23 2.06 25.63
N VAL A 249 -28.12 2.69 26.37
CA VAL A 249 -28.01 2.79 27.81
C VAL A 249 -28.18 1.37 28.39
N PRO A 250 -27.25 0.86 29.21
CA PRO A 250 -27.41 -0.44 29.81
C PRO A 250 -28.73 -0.50 30.59
N GLY A 251 -29.67 -1.36 30.16
CA GLY A 251 -30.98 -1.53 30.78
C GLY A 251 -32.18 -1.10 29.90
N GLU A 252 -32.00 -0.39 28.80
CA GLU A 252 -33.06 -0.20 27.81
C GLU A 252 -33.21 -1.44 26.94
N ARG A 253 -34.28 -2.18 27.12
CA ARG A 253 -34.70 -3.19 26.15
C ARG A 253 -35.12 -2.45 24.88
N ALA A 254 -34.69 -2.93 23.72
CA ALA A 254 -35.23 -2.52 22.44
C ALA A 254 -36.77 -2.54 22.56
N GLY A 255 -37.40 -1.39 22.41
CA GLY A 255 -38.88 -1.26 22.55
C GLY A 255 -39.53 -2.24 21.58
N GLU A 256 -40.34 -3.14 22.12
CA GLU A 256 -41.38 -3.80 21.39
C GLU A 256 -42.38 -2.68 20.98
N ASP A 257 -42.19 -2.07 19.83
CA ASP A 257 -43.25 -1.33 19.19
C ASP A 257 -44.26 -2.36 18.69
N GLY A 258 -45.13 -2.65 19.70
CA GLY A 258 -46.28 -3.48 19.50
C GLY A 258 -47.31 -2.77 18.65
N LYS A 259 -47.85 -3.59 17.82
CA LYS A 259 -49.23 -3.58 17.29
C LYS A 259 -50.20 -2.61 17.94
N VAL A 260 -50.84 -1.80 17.16
CA VAL A 260 -52.30 -1.77 16.99
C VAL A 260 -52.60 -1.65 15.50
#